data_d5e632f874ef31d807b1b87dbf537393
#
_entry.id   d5e632f874ef31d807b1b87dbf537393
#
_cell.length_a   1.000
_cell.length_b   1.000
_cell.length_c   1.000
_cell.angle_alpha   90.00
_cell.angle_beta   90.00
_cell.angle_gamma   90.00
#
_symmetry.space_group_name_H-M   'P 1'
#
loop_
_entity.id
_entity.type
_entity.pdbx_description
1 polymer ?
#
loop_
_entity_poly.entity_id
_entity_poly.type
_entity_poly.pdbx_seq_one_letter_code
_entity_poly.pdbx_strand_id
1 'polypeptide(L)'
;MTLTDPLSLAWLDWMDGSRIPAHTVARRRAVLRGLGNAGTATRADVETWWTSRAHLSAATRANDLACLRSFYRWAIRWEHRGDDPSIRLDAPKVAKGLPHPTSRTDLRKLLEGALPPDLTRAVALGAYAGLRVSEVAALDWRDVDLEARRARVLGKGQKWRLVALGVILIDYLLPDTGRNVVTGTDDVYSAAQLQRRVNRAMKAAGVDGTFHSLRHRYGTLAYQATLDLVAVGRQMGHSSPVTTVIYAAASDDTAD
;
A
#
# COMPACT_ATOMS: atom_id res chain seq x y z
N MET A 1 23.15 -9.83 -9.31
CA MET A 1 22.90 -10.52 -10.59
C MET A 1 21.85 -9.77 -11.39
N THR A 2 22.04 -9.64 -12.68
CA THR A 2 21.05 -9.08 -13.62
C THR A 2 20.10 -10.19 -14.07
N LEU A 3 18.82 -9.90 -14.29
CA LEU A 3 17.89 -10.86 -14.90
C LEU A 3 18.20 -10.94 -16.40
N THR A 4 18.55 -12.13 -16.87
CA THR A 4 18.95 -12.39 -18.28
C THR A 4 18.06 -13.42 -18.97
N ASP A 5 17.15 -14.07 -18.23
CA ASP A 5 16.23 -15.06 -18.79
C ASP A 5 15.26 -14.40 -19.80
N PRO A 6 15.31 -14.80 -21.11
CA PRO A 6 14.51 -14.14 -22.14
C PRO A 6 13.01 -14.21 -21.89
N LEU A 7 12.50 -15.33 -21.37
CA LEU A 7 11.07 -15.50 -21.12
C LEU A 7 10.59 -14.63 -19.96
N SER A 8 11.41 -14.49 -18.91
CA SER A 8 11.13 -13.56 -17.82
C SER A 8 11.09 -12.11 -18.29
N LEU A 9 12.00 -11.71 -19.18
CA LEU A 9 12.02 -10.36 -19.77
C LEU A 9 10.79 -10.13 -20.63
N ALA A 10 10.41 -11.06 -21.50
CA ALA A 10 9.21 -10.97 -22.32
C ALA A 10 7.94 -10.80 -21.47
N TRP A 11 7.83 -11.53 -20.34
CA TRP A 11 6.70 -11.35 -19.43
C TRP A 11 6.66 -9.98 -18.79
N LEU A 12 7.80 -9.47 -18.36
CA LEU A 12 7.87 -8.13 -17.76
C LEU A 12 7.53 -7.04 -18.77
N ASP A 13 7.97 -7.16 -20.02
CA ASP A 13 7.62 -6.24 -21.11
C ASP A 13 6.13 -6.32 -21.44
N TRP A 14 5.55 -7.53 -21.48
CA TRP A 14 4.10 -7.71 -21.62
C TRP A 14 3.32 -7.05 -20.48
N MET A 15 3.82 -7.12 -19.26
CA MET A 15 3.20 -6.44 -18.11
C MET A 15 3.22 -4.92 -18.25
N ASP A 16 4.36 -4.36 -18.68
CA ASP A 16 4.50 -2.92 -18.91
C ASP A 16 3.53 -2.45 -20.00
N GLY A 17 3.40 -3.18 -21.11
CA GLY A 17 2.41 -2.94 -22.16
C GLY A 17 0.95 -3.10 -21.67
N SER A 18 0.72 -3.94 -20.66
CA SER A 18 -0.60 -4.15 -20.04
C SER A 18 -0.94 -3.14 -18.95
N ARG A 19 -0.18 -2.07 -18.81
CA ARG A 19 -0.36 -1.00 -17.80
C ARG A 19 -0.34 -1.50 -16.35
N ILE A 20 0.41 -2.56 -16.08
CA ILE A 20 0.63 -3.01 -14.71
C ILE A 20 1.52 -1.97 -13.99
N PRO A 21 1.20 -1.56 -12.75
CA PRO A 21 1.97 -0.55 -12.05
C PRO A 21 3.47 -0.90 -11.96
N ALA A 22 4.35 0.07 -12.25
CA ALA A 22 5.80 -0.12 -12.30
C ALA A 22 6.39 -0.75 -11.03
N HIS A 23 5.87 -0.41 -9.84
CA HIS A 23 6.32 -1.03 -8.59
C HIS A 23 6.00 -2.54 -8.52
N THR A 24 4.89 -2.98 -9.14
CA THR A 24 4.52 -4.41 -9.25
C THR A 24 5.47 -5.12 -10.20
N VAL A 25 5.78 -4.52 -11.35
CA VAL A 25 6.75 -5.06 -12.33
C VAL A 25 8.13 -5.17 -11.69
N ALA A 26 8.59 -4.10 -11.00
CA ALA A 26 9.88 -4.10 -10.31
C ALA A 26 9.98 -5.21 -9.25
N ARG A 27 8.91 -5.43 -8.45
CA ARG A 27 8.86 -6.51 -7.47
C ARG A 27 8.93 -7.88 -8.15
N ARG A 28 8.15 -8.10 -9.20
CA ARG A 28 8.13 -9.36 -9.96
C ARG A 28 9.48 -9.64 -10.62
N ARG A 29 10.12 -8.61 -11.17
CA ARG A 29 11.50 -8.70 -11.66
C ARG A 29 12.47 -9.17 -10.58
N ALA A 30 12.34 -8.68 -9.35
CA ALA A 30 13.20 -9.09 -8.23
C ALA A 30 13.00 -10.57 -7.87
N VAL A 31 11.77 -11.08 -7.89
CA VAL A 31 11.45 -12.49 -7.62
C VAL A 31 12.07 -13.39 -8.71
N LEU A 32 11.82 -13.08 -10.00
CA LEU A 32 12.36 -13.87 -11.13
C LEU A 32 13.89 -13.84 -11.17
N ARG A 33 14.49 -12.69 -10.88
CA ARG A 33 15.96 -12.57 -10.76
C ARG A 33 16.52 -13.49 -9.66
N GLY A 34 15.78 -13.65 -8.56
CA GLY A 34 16.18 -14.54 -7.47
C GLY A 34 16.14 -16.02 -7.84
N LEU A 35 15.23 -16.42 -8.73
CA LEU A 35 15.17 -17.78 -9.29
C LEU A 35 16.21 -17.97 -10.40
N GLY A 36 16.55 -16.92 -11.15
CA GLY A 36 17.49 -16.97 -12.28
C GLY A 36 16.76 -17.24 -13.60
N ASN A 37 16.90 -18.46 -14.13
CA ASN A 37 16.32 -18.84 -15.42
C ASN A 37 14.90 -19.42 -15.26
N ALA A 38 13.93 -18.60 -14.89
CA ALA A 38 12.55 -19.04 -14.65
C ALA A 38 11.90 -19.67 -15.89
N GLY A 39 12.31 -19.24 -17.10
CA GLY A 39 11.80 -19.79 -18.37
C GLY A 39 12.14 -21.24 -18.58
N THR A 40 13.27 -21.72 -18.09
CA THR A 40 13.77 -23.11 -18.24
C THR A 40 13.85 -23.86 -16.91
N ALA A 41 13.53 -23.22 -15.79
CA ALA A 41 13.63 -23.82 -14.47
C ALA A 41 12.84 -25.13 -14.38
N THR A 42 13.49 -26.15 -13.84
CA THR A 42 12.88 -27.43 -13.49
C THR A 42 12.14 -27.31 -12.15
N ARG A 43 11.39 -28.36 -11.80
CA ARG A 43 10.79 -28.44 -10.46
C ARG A 43 11.86 -28.40 -9.37
N ALA A 44 12.96 -29.12 -9.53
CA ALA A 44 14.05 -29.16 -8.56
C ALA A 44 14.68 -27.77 -8.34
N ASP A 45 14.83 -26.97 -9.42
CA ASP A 45 15.34 -25.59 -9.33
C ASP A 45 14.39 -24.71 -8.51
N VAL A 46 13.09 -24.81 -8.77
CA VAL A 46 12.07 -24.04 -8.06
C VAL A 46 11.95 -24.46 -6.59
N GLU A 47 12.03 -25.75 -6.28
CA GLU A 47 12.05 -26.28 -4.90
C GLU A 47 13.30 -25.81 -4.14
N THR A 48 14.47 -25.86 -4.78
CA THR A 48 15.73 -25.35 -4.21
C THR A 48 15.62 -23.84 -3.90
N TRP A 49 15.15 -23.07 -4.87
CA TRP A 49 14.93 -21.64 -4.66
C TRP A 49 13.92 -21.39 -3.55
N TRP A 50 12.82 -22.16 -3.49
CA TRP A 50 11.79 -22.02 -2.45
C TRP A 50 12.32 -22.29 -1.05
N THR A 51 13.15 -23.34 -0.93
CA THR A 51 13.79 -23.71 0.34
C THR A 51 14.79 -22.64 0.80
N SER A 52 15.55 -22.04 -0.12
CA SER A 52 16.49 -20.96 0.19
C SER A 52 15.79 -19.72 0.79
N ARG A 53 14.48 -19.58 0.57
CA ARG A 53 13.66 -18.46 1.08
C ARG A 53 12.96 -18.75 2.41
N ALA A 54 13.29 -19.86 3.07
CA ALA A 54 12.67 -20.24 4.35
C ALA A 54 12.85 -19.19 5.45
N HIS A 55 13.93 -18.40 5.38
CA HIS A 55 14.22 -17.31 6.32
C HIS A 55 13.30 -16.07 6.16
N LEU A 56 12.53 -15.98 5.08
CA LEU A 56 11.63 -14.85 4.83
C LEU A 56 10.28 -15.05 5.52
N SER A 57 9.58 -13.92 5.78
CA SER A 57 8.24 -13.98 6.37
C SER A 57 7.24 -14.76 5.51
N ALA A 58 6.24 -15.37 6.13
CA ALA A 58 5.16 -16.09 5.46
C ALA A 58 4.47 -15.22 4.39
N ALA A 59 4.22 -13.93 4.68
CA ALA A 59 3.61 -13.00 3.75
C ALA A 59 4.51 -12.73 2.52
N THR A 60 5.83 -12.59 2.71
CA THR A 60 6.77 -12.42 1.60
C THR A 60 6.80 -13.67 0.73
N ARG A 61 6.92 -14.84 1.33
CA ARG A 61 6.91 -16.11 0.61
C ARG A 61 5.61 -16.35 -0.16
N ALA A 62 4.46 -16.10 0.44
CA ALA A 62 3.16 -16.21 -0.24
C ALA A 62 3.07 -15.30 -1.47
N ASN A 63 3.56 -14.07 -1.37
CA ASN A 63 3.60 -13.12 -2.49
C ASN A 63 4.59 -13.56 -3.59
N ASP A 64 5.73 -14.15 -3.21
CA ASP A 64 6.73 -14.64 -4.16
C ASP A 64 6.20 -15.85 -4.94
N LEU A 65 5.52 -16.77 -4.27
CA LEU A 65 4.85 -17.91 -4.93
C LEU A 65 3.72 -17.44 -5.86
N ALA A 66 2.93 -16.45 -5.44
CA ALA A 66 1.91 -15.86 -6.30
C ALA A 66 2.50 -15.20 -7.56
N CYS A 67 3.70 -14.60 -7.43
CA CYS A 67 4.45 -14.08 -8.58
C CYS A 67 4.84 -15.19 -9.55
N LEU A 68 5.45 -16.28 -9.08
CA LEU A 68 5.84 -17.42 -9.92
C LEU A 68 4.63 -18.05 -10.62
N ARG A 69 3.56 -18.31 -9.89
CA ARG A 69 2.32 -18.85 -10.46
C ARG A 69 1.71 -17.92 -11.51
N SER A 70 1.84 -16.61 -11.33
CA SER A 70 1.38 -15.64 -12.33
C SER A 70 2.24 -15.68 -13.59
N PHE A 71 3.56 -15.83 -13.45
CA PHE A 71 4.49 -15.99 -14.56
C PHE A 71 4.24 -17.30 -15.33
N TYR A 72 4.20 -18.45 -14.65
CA TYR A 72 4.00 -19.75 -15.32
C TYR A 72 2.61 -19.85 -15.96
N ARG A 73 1.56 -19.30 -15.34
CA ARG A 73 0.24 -19.22 -15.96
C ARG A 73 0.25 -18.40 -17.26
N TRP A 74 0.98 -17.30 -17.29
CA TRP A 74 1.17 -16.52 -18.51
C TRP A 74 1.97 -17.33 -19.53
N ALA A 75 3.07 -17.95 -19.15
CA ALA A 75 3.92 -18.73 -20.04
C ALA A 75 3.16 -19.91 -20.68
N ILE A 76 2.32 -20.60 -19.91
CA ILE A 76 1.47 -21.69 -20.42
C ILE A 76 0.40 -21.12 -21.34
N ARG A 77 -0.28 -20.04 -20.95
CA ARG A 77 -1.34 -19.42 -21.77
C ARG A 77 -0.85 -18.96 -23.14
N TRP A 78 0.40 -18.54 -23.23
CA TRP A 78 1.03 -18.06 -24.47
C TRP A 78 1.93 -19.12 -25.13
N GLU A 79 1.77 -20.39 -24.72
CA GLU A 79 2.45 -21.56 -25.31
C GLU A 79 3.99 -21.50 -25.25
N HIS A 80 4.54 -20.69 -24.35
CA HIS A 80 5.98 -20.65 -24.11
C HIS A 80 6.49 -21.82 -23.27
N ARG A 81 5.60 -22.44 -22.46
CA ARG A 81 5.85 -23.63 -21.65
C ARG A 81 4.61 -24.53 -21.59
N GLY A 82 4.84 -25.83 -21.39
CA GLY A 82 3.75 -26.79 -21.17
C GLY A 82 3.44 -27.10 -19.71
N ASP A 83 4.23 -26.57 -18.75
CA ASP A 83 4.15 -26.92 -17.32
C ASP A 83 4.33 -25.73 -16.38
N ASP A 84 3.87 -25.90 -15.15
CA ASP A 84 4.14 -25.00 -14.02
C ASP A 84 4.98 -25.74 -12.97
N PRO A 85 6.29 -25.55 -12.89
CA PRO A 85 7.13 -26.23 -11.92
C PRO A 85 6.87 -25.81 -10.46
N SER A 86 6.13 -24.72 -10.24
CA SER A 86 5.74 -24.27 -8.90
C SER A 86 4.41 -24.87 -8.39
N ILE A 87 3.73 -25.69 -9.20
CA ILE A 87 2.35 -26.13 -8.91
C ILE A 87 2.22 -26.91 -7.61
N ARG A 88 3.25 -27.64 -7.19
CA ARG A 88 3.25 -28.43 -5.95
C ARG A 88 3.69 -27.66 -4.71
N LEU A 89 4.12 -26.41 -4.85
CA LEU A 89 4.51 -25.61 -3.70
C LEU A 89 3.26 -25.09 -2.98
N ASP A 90 3.19 -25.25 -1.68
CA ASP A 90 2.13 -24.70 -0.86
C ASP A 90 2.44 -23.27 -0.42
N ALA A 91 1.46 -22.41 -0.54
CA ALA A 91 1.55 -21.07 0.01
C ALA A 91 1.51 -21.15 1.56
N PRO A 92 2.47 -20.52 2.27
CA PRO A 92 2.43 -20.52 3.71
C PRO A 92 1.18 -19.78 4.20
N LYS A 93 0.59 -20.27 5.28
CA LYS A 93 -0.52 -19.58 5.94
C LYS A 93 -0.03 -18.25 6.50
N VAL A 94 -0.62 -17.16 6.03
CA VAL A 94 -0.34 -15.81 6.54
C VAL A 94 -1.40 -15.50 7.60
N ALA A 95 -0.98 -15.40 8.85
CA ALA A 95 -1.85 -14.92 9.90
C ALA A 95 -2.22 -13.46 9.60
N LYS A 96 -3.51 -13.18 9.53
CA LYS A 96 -4.01 -11.81 9.45
C LYS A 96 -3.95 -11.24 10.87
N GLY A 97 -2.95 -10.42 11.14
CA GLY A 97 -2.91 -9.64 12.38
C GLY A 97 -4.05 -8.63 12.43
N LEU A 98 -4.51 -8.30 13.63
CA LEU A 98 -5.40 -7.16 13.83
C LEU A 98 -4.68 -5.87 13.41
N PRO A 99 -5.42 -4.87 12.90
CA PRO A 99 -4.84 -3.56 12.66
C PRO A 99 -4.27 -2.99 13.97
N HIS A 100 -3.09 -2.39 13.88
CA HIS A 100 -2.53 -1.60 14.98
C HIS A 100 -2.72 -0.12 14.65
N PRO A 101 -3.86 0.50 15.03
CA PRO A 101 -4.09 1.91 14.79
C PRO A 101 -3.15 2.75 15.64
N THR A 102 -2.61 3.82 15.08
CA THR A 102 -1.84 4.80 15.84
C THR A 102 -2.69 5.36 16.99
N SER A 103 -2.20 5.34 18.21
CA SER A 103 -2.94 5.83 19.38
C SER A 103 -3.20 7.34 19.31
N ARG A 104 -4.14 7.85 20.12
CA ARG A 104 -4.38 9.29 20.24
C ARG A 104 -3.13 10.02 20.75
N THR A 105 -2.46 9.44 21.72
CA THR A 105 -1.24 10.00 22.31
C THR A 105 -0.09 10.07 21.30
N ASP A 106 0.09 9.00 20.51
CA ASP A 106 1.15 8.95 19.51
C ASP A 106 0.88 9.88 18.34
N LEU A 107 -0.38 9.99 17.88
CA LEU A 107 -0.74 10.95 16.84
C LEU A 107 -0.47 12.39 17.33
N ARG A 108 -0.80 12.68 18.59
CA ARG A 108 -0.53 14.01 19.18
C ARG A 108 0.97 14.29 19.26
N LYS A 109 1.79 13.34 19.70
CA LYS A 109 3.27 13.49 19.68
C LYS A 109 3.80 13.82 18.29
N LEU A 110 3.23 13.19 17.25
CA LEU A 110 3.62 13.48 15.86
C LEU A 110 3.22 14.88 15.41
N LEU A 111 1.98 15.29 15.65
CA LEU A 111 1.44 16.54 15.13
C LEU A 111 1.86 17.78 15.93
N GLU A 112 2.07 17.64 17.26
CA GLU A 112 2.59 18.69 18.13
C GLU A 112 4.13 18.72 18.13
N GLY A 113 4.79 17.69 17.60
CA GLY A 113 6.23 17.62 17.43
C GLY A 113 6.73 18.50 16.28
N ALA A 114 8.05 18.68 16.20
CA ALA A 114 8.69 19.50 15.17
C ALA A 114 8.76 18.79 13.81
N LEU A 115 7.62 18.33 13.29
CA LEU A 115 7.56 17.78 11.94
C LEU A 115 7.66 18.90 10.90
N PRO A 116 8.38 18.68 9.80
CA PRO A 116 8.28 19.57 8.63
C PRO A 116 6.84 19.66 8.11
N PRO A 117 6.41 20.81 7.58
CA PRO A 117 5.04 21.03 7.15
C PRO A 117 4.50 19.98 6.18
N ASP A 118 5.33 19.49 5.26
CA ASP A 118 5.00 18.41 4.32
C ASP A 118 4.65 17.09 5.04
N LEU A 119 5.42 16.73 6.06
CA LEU A 119 5.13 15.53 6.84
C LEU A 119 3.94 15.71 7.78
N THR A 120 3.74 16.91 8.34
CA THR A 120 2.56 17.23 9.15
C THR A 120 1.28 17.05 8.32
N ARG A 121 1.22 17.62 7.10
CA ARG A 121 0.09 17.44 6.18
C ARG A 121 -0.13 15.97 5.81
N ALA A 122 0.94 15.25 5.51
CA ALA A 122 0.85 13.83 5.17
C ALA A 122 0.30 12.98 6.33
N VAL A 123 0.77 13.21 7.55
CA VAL A 123 0.29 12.54 8.77
C VAL A 123 -1.19 12.86 9.01
N ALA A 124 -1.57 14.13 8.92
CA ALA A 124 -2.94 14.59 9.12
C ALA A 124 -3.89 13.97 8.07
N LEU A 125 -3.53 13.96 6.79
CA LEU A 125 -4.32 13.33 5.72
C LEU A 125 -4.49 11.82 5.94
N GLY A 126 -3.45 11.13 6.38
CA GLY A 126 -3.53 9.72 6.76
C GLY A 126 -4.45 9.45 7.93
N ALA A 127 -4.32 10.25 9.00
CA ALA A 127 -4.99 10.05 10.28
C ALA A 127 -6.44 10.57 10.33
N TYR A 128 -6.77 11.63 9.59
CA TYR A 128 -8.08 12.30 9.66
C TYR A 128 -8.93 12.19 8.37
N ALA A 129 -8.34 11.76 7.25
CA ALA A 129 -9.09 11.44 6.02
C ALA A 129 -8.93 9.99 5.56
N GLY A 130 -8.06 9.22 6.21
CA GLY A 130 -7.86 7.81 5.88
C GLY A 130 -7.29 7.55 4.50
N LEU A 131 -6.57 8.50 3.91
CA LEU A 131 -5.99 8.36 2.57
C LEU A 131 -4.82 7.36 2.57
N ARG A 132 -4.63 6.67 1.44
CA ARG A 132 -3.42 5.86 1.21
C ARG A 132 -2.23 6.78 0.95
N VAL A 133 -1.03 6.32 1.28
CA VAL A 133 0.20 7.10 1.05
C VAL A 133 0.36 7.54 -0.41
N SER A 134 -0.04 6.70 -1.37
CA SER A 134 -0.02 7.05 -2.80
C SER A 134 -1.04 8.12 -3.17
N GLU A 135 -2.20 8.12 -2.52
CA GLU A 135 -3.25 9.12 -2.70
C GLU A 135 -2.82 10.46 -2.09
N VAL A 136 -2.22 10.41 -0.91
CA VAL A 136 -1.65 11.58 -0.22
C VAL A 136 -0.53 12.21 -1.05
N ALA A 137 0.41 11.40 -1.54
CA ALA A 137 1.53 11.91 -2.34
C ALA A 137 1.09 12.61 -3.64
N ALA A 138 -0.01 12.15 -4.23
CA ALA A 138 -0.53 12.66 -5.50
C ALA A 138 -1.62 13.73 -5.36
N LEU A 139 -2.01 14.12 -4.15
CA LEU A 139 -3.12 15.05 -3.93
C LEU A 139 -2.74 16.46 -4.41
N ASP A 140 -3.56 17.02 -5.31
CA ASP A 140 -3.40 18.34 -5.90
C ASP A 140 -4.44 19.30 -5.28
N TRP A 141 -4.08 20.56 -5.04
CA TRP A 141 -5.00 21.58 -4.51
C TRP A 141 -6.24 21.80 -5.40
N ARG A 142 -6.13 21.57 -6.71
CA ARG A 142 -7.29 21.64 -7.63
C ARG A 142 -8.36 20.61 -7.34
N ASP A 143 -8.02 19.55 -6.61
CA ASP A 143 -8.92 18.49 -6.21
C ASP A 143 -9.44 18.65 -4.77
N VAL A 144 -9.05 19.73 -4.07
CA VAL A 144 -9.41 20.02 -2.69
C VAL A 144 -10.34 21.23 -2.64
N ASP A 145 -11.50 21.04 -2.05
CA ASP A 145 -12.49 22.07 -1.78
C ASP A 145 -12.59 22.23 -0.25
N LEU A 146 -11.87 23.22 0.29
CA LEU A 146 -11.81 23.48 1.73
C LEU A 146 -13.13 24.00 2.28
N GLU A 147 -13.88 24.80 1.50
CA GLU A 147 -15.18 25.34 1.90
C GLU A 147 -16.21 24.22 2.02
N ALA A 148 -16.33 23.38 0.99
CA ALA A 148 -17.19 22.20 1.03
C ALA A 148 -16.60 21.04 1.85
N ARG A 149 -15.41 21.18 2.38
CA ARG A 149 -14.67 20.20 3.19
C ARG A 149 -14.63 18.82 2.52
N ARG A 150 -14.19 18.77 1.29
CA ARG A 150 -14.08 17.53 0.50
C ARG A 150 -12.90 17.57 -0.46
N ALA A 151 -12.40 16.39 -0.81
CA ALA A 151 -11.40 16.23 -1.84
C ALA A 151 -11.79 15.14 -2.83
N ARG A 152 -11.45 15.32 -4.11
CA ARG A 152 -11.49 14.26 -5.11
C ARG A 152 -10.19 13.49 -5.04
N VAL A 153 -10.25 12.19 -4.92
CA VAL A 153 -9.07 11.34 -4.76
C VAL A 153 -9.09 10.22 -5.79
N LEU A 154 -8.00 10.09 -6.55
CA LEU A 154 -7.82 9.02 -7.51
C LEU A 154 -7.34 7.75 -6.79
N GLY A 155 -8.21 6.75 -6.73
CA GLY A 155 -7.94 5.48 -6.07
C GLY A 155 -7.35 4.40 -7.01
N LYS A 156 -7.21 3.20 -6.47
CA LYS A 156 -6.76 2.03 -7.23
C LYS A 156 -7.71 1.75 -8.41
N GLY A 157 -7.13 1.47 -9.57
CA GLY A 157 -7.88 1.18 -10.79
C GLY A 157 -8.44 2.43 -11.48
N GLN A 158 -7.81 3.60 -11.28
CA GLN A 158 -8.18 4.87 -11.91
C GLN A 158 -9.61 5.33 -11.60
N LYS A 159 -10.12 5.00 -10.40
CA LYS A 159 -11.45 5.39 -9.97
C LYS A 159 -11.39 6.59 -9.03
N TRP A 160 -12.08 7.65 -9.40
CA TRP A 160 -12.24 8.83 -8.55
C TRP A 160 -13.28 8.57 -7.46
N ARG A 161 -13.03 9.12 -6.27
CA ARG A 161 -14.01 9.18 -5.20
C ARG A 161 -13.93 10.53 -4.48
N LEU A 162 -15.03 10.94 -3.87
CA LEU A 162 -15.07 12.06 -2.95
C LEU A 162 -14.70 11.56 -1.55
N VAL A 163 -13.87 12.32 -0.86
CA VAL A 163 -13.44 12.09 0.51
C VAL A 163 -13.81 13.30 1.34
N ALA A 164 -14.54 13.10 2.43
CA ALA A 164 -14.85 14.16 3.37
C ALA A 164 -13.59 14.54 4.17
N LEU A 165 -13.38 15.83 4.36
CA LEU A 165 -12.30 16.40 5.15
C LEU A 165 -12.89 16.86 6.49
N GLY A 166 -12.54 16.18 7.57
CA GLY A 166 -12.99 16.56 8.91
C GLY A 166 -12.48 17.96 9.31
N VAL A 167 -13.22 18.65 10.17
CA VAL A 167 -12.88 20.02 10.62
C VAL A 167 -11.43 20.11 11.12
N ILE A 168 -11.00 19.17 11.96
CA ILE A 168 -9.65 19.13 12.51
C ILE A 168 -8.58 19.05 11.40
N LEU A 169 -8.87 18.38 10.29
CA LEU A 169 -7.92 18.25 9.18
C LEU A 169 -7.68 19.59 8.48
N ILE A 170 -8.69 20.45 8.40
CA ILE A 170 -8.60 21.74 7.71
C ILE A 170 -7.49 22.60 8.33
N ASP A 171 -7.31 22.57 9.64
CA ASP A 171 -6.28 23.34 10.35
C ASP A 171 -4.84 22.96 9.92
N TYR A 172 -4.67 21.77 9.37
CA TYR A 172 -3.39 21.28 8.83
C TYR A 172 -3.24 21.51 7.32
N LEU A 173 -4.32 21.90 6.62
CA LEU A 173 -4.34 22.08 5.18
C LEU A 173 -4.36 23.58 4.83
N LEU A 174 -3.28 24.27 5.16
CA LEU A 174 -3.12 25.66 4.74
C LEU A 174 -2.66 25.69 3.28
N PRO A 175 -3.38 26.42 2.40
CA PRO A 175 -2.98 26.54 0.99
C PRO A 175 -1.58 27.18 0.86
N ASP A 176 -0.76 26.55 0.03
CA ASP A 176 0.54 27.06 -0.39
C ASP A 176 0.48 27.52 -1.86
N THR A 177 1.55 28.09 -2.36
CA THR A 177 1.66 28.59 -3.74
C THR A 177 1.80 27.48 -4.78
N GLY A 178 2.22 26.27 -4.38
CA GLY A 178 2.42 25.13 -5.25
C GLY A 178 1.17 24.26 -5.42
N ARG A 179 1.18 23.38 -6.39
CA ARG A 179 0.05 22.53 -6.76
C ARG A 179 -0.16 21.35 -5.82
N ASN A 180 0.92 20.76 -5.31
CA ASN A 180 0.82 19.56 -4.48
C ASN A 180 0.48 19.93 -3.03
N VAL A 181 -0.54 19.29 -2.49
CA VAL A 181 -1.04 19.56 -1.12
C VAL A 181 0.00 19.23 -0.05
N VAL A 182 0.79 18.19 -0.26
CA VAL A 182 1.77 17.72 0.75
C VAL A 182 3.02 18.57 0.73
N THR A 183 3.66 18.74 -0.42
CA THR A 183 4.91 19.48 -0.53
C THR A 183 4.73 20.98 -0.44
N GLY A 184 3.54 21.48 -0.80
CA GLY A 184 3.28 22.92 -0.95
C GLY A 184 4.00 23.53 -2.16
N THR A 185 4.55 22.70 -3.04
CA THR A 185 5.26 23.08 -4.28
C THR A 185 4.70 22.30 -5.47
N ASP A 186 5.28 22.48 -6.65
CA ASP A 186 4.94 21.69 -7.84
C ASP A 186 5.61 20.29 -7.83
N ASP A 187 6.58 20.08 -6.96
CA ASP A 187 7.22 18.78 -6.79
C ASP A 187 6.29 17.78 -6.13
N VAL A 188 6.40 16.52 -6.51
CA VAL A 188 5.59 15.43 -6.00
C VAL A 188 6.49 14.31 -5.47
N TYR A 189 6.26 13.90 -4.23
CA TYR A 189 6.90 12.68 -3.73
C TYR A 189 6.33 11.44 -4.42
N SER A 190 7.19 10.49 -4.75
CA SER A 190 6.67 9.13 -4.95
C SER A 190 6.10 8.59 -3.65
N ALA A 191 5.10 7.70 -3.73
CA ALA A 191 4.51 7.06 -2.55
C ALA A 191 5.57 6.40 -1.65
N ALA A 192 6.60 5.78 -2.25
CA ALA A 192 7.69 5.15 -1.51
C ALA A 192 8.59 6.16 -0.77
N GLN A 193 8.84 7.33 -1.37
CA GLN A 193 9.59 8.41 -0.70
C GLN A 193 8.80 8.94 0.50
N LEU A 194 7.53 9.29 0.28
CA LEU A 194 6.67 9.81 1.34
C LEU A 194 6.55 8.80 2.49
N GLN A 195 6.28 7.52 2.17
CA GLN A 195 6.18 6.47 3.19
C GLN A 195 7.46 6.35 4.01
N ARG A 196 8.64 6.34 3.36
CA ARG A 196 9.92 6.26 4.09
C ARG A 196 10.15 7.47 4.98
N ARG A 197 9.80 8.68 4.52
CA ARG A 197 9.95 9.92 5.32
C ARG A 197 9.04 9.90 6.52
N VAL A 198 7.75 9.59 6.36
CA VAL A 198 6.80 9.50 7.49
C VAL A 198 7.20 8.39 8.46
N ASN A 199 7.54 7.19 7.99
CA ASN A 199 7.93 6.10 8.86
C ASN A 199 9.21 6.43 9.66
N ARG A 200 10.16 7.15 9.05
CA ARG A 200 11.36 7.64 9.76
C ARG A 200 10.99 8.66 10.84
N ALA A 201 10.09 9.57 10.54
CA ALA A 201 9.61 10.56 11.50
C ALA A 201 8.86 9.91 12.67
N MET A 202 7.98 8.94 12.39
CA MET A 202 7.30 8.13 13.42
C MET A 202 8.32 7.44 14.34
N LYS A 203 9.32 6.77 13.77
CA LYS A 203 10.37 6.11 14.54
C LYS A 203 11.17 7.10 15.39
N ALA A 204 11.52 8.27 14.85
CA ALA A 204 12.25 9.31 15.58
C ALA A 204 11.43 9.87 16.76
N ALA A 205 10.11 9.93 16.64
CA ALA A 205 9.18 10.34 17.70
C ALA A 205 8.87 9.21 18.71
N GLY A 206 9.47 8.01 18.56
CA GLY A 206 9.15 6.85 19.40
C GLY A 206 7.72 6.34 19.20
N VAL A 207 7.18 6.50 18.00
CA VAL A 207 5.84 6.03 17.63
C VAL A 207 5.96 4.77 16.78
N ASP A 208 5.41 3.68 17.29
CA ASP A 208 5.38 2.41 16.57
C ASP A 208 4.34 2.42 15.45
N GLY A 209 4.71 1.77 14.34
CA GLY A 209 3.83 1.63 13.20
C GLY A 209 4.42 2.22 11.91
N THR A 210 3.53 2.42 10.96
CA THR A 210 3.87 2.95 9.63
C THR A 210 2.79 3.94 9.20
N PHE A 211 2.97 4.60 8.06
CA PHE A 211 1.90 5.42 7.47
C PHE A 211 0.53 4.69 7.44
N HIS A 212 0.54 3.37 7.25
CA HIS A 212 -0.71 2.60 7.20
C HIS A 212 -1.44 2.54 8.55
N SER A 213 -0.73 2.61 9.68
CA SER A 213 -1.34 2.65 11.02
C SER A 213 -2.13 3.95 11.27
N LEU A 214 -1.74 5.07 10.64
CA LEU A 214 -2.51 6.32 10.65
C LEU A 214 -3.87 6.13 9.96
N ARG A 215 -3.84 5.49 8.80
CA ARG A 215 -5.07 5.16 8.07
C ARG A 215 -5.94 4.13 8.82
N HIS A 216 -5.34 3.17 9.51
CA HIS A 216 -6.08 2.24 10.37
C HIS A 216 -6.80 2.98 11.49
N ARG A 217 -6.12 3.95 12.12
CA ARG A 217 -6.76 4.82 13.11
C ARG A 217 -8.02 5.48 12.56
N TYR A 218 -7.94 6.10 11.37
CA TYR A 218 -9.12 6.67 10.73
C TYR A 218 -10.25 5.65 10.57
N GLY A 219 -9.95 4.47 10.02
CA GLY A 219 -10.95 3.43 9.79
C GLY A 219 -11.64 2.96 11.06
N THR A 220 -10.86 2.74 12.14
CA THR A 220 -11.40 2.34 13.46
C THR A 220 -12.30 3.43 14.04
N LEU A 221 -11.84 4.69 14.09
CA LEU A 221 -12.63 5.78 14.65
C LEU A 221 -13.88 6.12 13.81
N ALA A 222 -13.77 6.07 12.47
CA ALA A 222 -14.91 6.29 11.59
C ALA A 222 -15.97 5.20 11.77
N TYR A 223 -15.54 3.94 11.94
CA TYR A 223 -16.47 2.86 12.24
C TYR A 223 -17.11 3.00 13.62
N GLN A 224 -16.36 3.32 14.66
CA GLN A 224 -16.90 3.56 16.02
C GLN A 224 -17.93 4.68 16.03
N ALA A 225 -17.70 5.73 15.23
CA ALA A 225 -18.61 6.88 15.17
C ALA A 225 -19.89 6.63 14.35
N THR A 226 -19.85 5.76 13.35
CA THR A 226 -20.95 5.59 12.39
C THR A 226 -21.61 4.23 12.45
N LEU A 227 -20.90 3.19 12.91
CA LEU A 227 -21.24 1.77 12.83
C LEU A 227 -21.59 1.30 11.40
N ASP A 228 -21.18 2.08 10.38
CA ASP A 228 -21.45 1.81 8.97
C ASP A 228 -20.15 1.45 8.22
N LEU A 229 -19.88 0.14 8.11
CA LEU A 229 -18.74 -0.39 7.35
C LEU A 229 -18.78 -0.02 5.87
N VAL A 230 -19.95 0.18 5.29
CA VAL A 230 -20.08 0.50 3.86
C VAL A 230 -19.68 1.96 3.62
N ALA A 231 -20.13 2.87 4.45
CA ALA A 231 -19.74 4.28 4.40
C ALA A 231 -18.23 4.43 4.64
N VAL A 232 -17.68 3.79 5.67
CA VAL A 232 -16.23 3.79 5.95
C VAL A 232 -15.45 3.20 4.78
N GLY A 233 -15.90 2.07 4.22
CA GLY A 233 -15.26 1.44 3.07
C GLY A 233 -15.25 2.33 1.82
N ARG A 234 -16.35 3.03 1.53
CA ARG A 234 -16.46 4.02 0.43
C ARG A 234 -15.50 5.18 0.63
N GLN A 235 -15.51 5.80 1.81
CA GLN A 235 -14.62 6.91 2.17
C GLN A 235 -13.16 6.50 2.01
N MET A 236 -12.77 5.35 2.53
CA MET A 236 -11.41 4.82 2.42
C MET A 236 -11.07 4.26 1.03
N GLY A 237 -12.04 4.01 0.15
CA GLY A 237 -11.83 3.43 -1.17
C GLY A 237 -11.40 1.96 -1.11
N HIS A 238 -12.03 1.16 -0.28
CA HIS A 238 -11.84 -0.29 -0.25
C HIS A 238 -12.58 -0.93 -1.44
N SER A 239 -11.88 -1.78 -2.18
CA SER A 239 -12.46 -2.54 -3.30
C SER A 239 -13.27 -3.76 -2.85
N SER A 240 -13.12 -4.17 -1.59
CA SER A 240 -13.83 -5.30 -0.99
C SER A 240 -14.30 -4.95 0.42
N PRO A 241 -15.56 -5.25 0.77
CA PRO A 241 -16.09 -5.08 2.13
C PRO A 241 -15.27 -5.82 3.18
N VAL A 242 -14.70 -6.98 2.84
CA VAL A 242 -13.85 -7.80 3.72
C VAL A 242 -12.66 -6.99 4.26
N THR A 243 -12.16 -6.02 3.50
CA THR A 243 -11.06 -5.15 3.94
C THR A 243 -11.51 -4.16 5.02
N THR A 244 -12.80 -3.88 5.14
CA THR A 244 -13.35 -2.94 6.13
C THR A 244 -13.79 -3.66 7.41
N VAL A 245 -14.12 -4.96 7.33
CA VAL A 245 -14.54 -5.78 8.50
C VAL A 245 -13.47 -5.82 9.61
N ILE A 246 -12.20 -5.68 9.27
CA ILE A 246 -11.11 -5.62 10.25
C ILE A 246 -11.27 -4.49 11.28
N TYR A 247 -11.99 -3.41 10.93
CA TYR A 247 -12.24 -2.28 11.84
C TYR A 247 -13.34 -2.58 12.86
N ALA A 248 -14.30 -3.43 12.51
CA ALA A 248 -15.28 -3.91 13.47
C ALA A 248 -14.60 -4.77 14.55
N ALA A 249 -13.73 -5.69 14.14
CA ALA A 249 -12.98 -6.53 15.07
C ALA A 249 -12.01 -5.73 15.97
N ALA A 250 -11.43 -4.63 15.45
CA ALA A 250 -10.51 -3.79 16.22
C ALA A 250 -11.23 -2.81 17.18
N SER A 251 -12.54 -2.58 17.01
CA SER A 251 -13.33 -1.73 17.91
C SER A 251 -13.69 -2.43 19.22
N ASP A 252 -13.80 -3.75 19.21
CA ASP A 252 -14.12 -4.53 20.40
C ASP A 252 -12.93 -4.62 21.38
N ASP A 253 -11.70 -4.46 20.86
CA ASP A 253 -10.45 -4.54 21.64
C ASP A 253 -10.04 -3.19 22.28
N THR A 254 -10.73 -2.09 21.96
CA THR A 254 -10.42 -0.73 22.46
C THR A 254 -11.46 -0.19 23.43
N ALA A 255 -12.32 -1.06 23.98
CA ALA A 255 -13.39 -0.70 24.92
C ALA A 255 -12.94 -0.72 26.41
N ASP A 256 -11.61 -0.51 26.68
CA ASP A 256 -11.08 -0.25 28.03
C ASP A 256 -10.42 1.14 28.11
#